data_7ba6e5620ad435bc03c208ac6df60408
#
_entry.id   7ba6e5620ad435bc03c208ac6df60408
#
_cell.length_a   1.000
_cell.length_b   1.000
_cell.length_c   1.000
_cell.angle_alpha   90.00
_cell.angle_beta   90.00
_cell.angle_gamma   90.00
#
_symmetry.space_group_name_H-M   'P 1'
#
loop_
_entity.id
_entity.type
_entity.pdbx_description
1 polymer ?
#
loop_
_entity_poly.entity_id
_entity_poly.type
_entity_poly.pdbx_seq_one_letter_code
_entity_poly.pdbx_strand_id
1 'polypeptide(L)'
;MRLIMGNLKSGFKKLILTLVITFTLTSCNEIIKAINILGIIPPREAELELQLERLAIGEPFSFADYCKEEYDTLFLVYPYFNTERADFERLRMSNSLTNTCYANSSFDSLSTLLFINDGVVKAYSVIKTVDANFEPSEVEEHYIFPISQRFIMDKGRTVHIYNK
;
A
#
# COMPACT_ATOMS: atom_id res chain seq x y z
N MET A 1 9.29 0.90 -58.94
CA MET A 1 9.30 0.12 -57.67
C MET A 1 9.96 0.85 -56.48
N ARG A 2 10.49 2.07 -56.58
CA ARG A 2 11.11 2.85 -55.47
C ARG A 2 10.13 3.76 -54.68
N LEU A 3 8.96 4.09 -55.20
CA LEU A 3 8.01 5.02 -54.61
C LEU A 3 7.12 4.40 -53.48
N ILE A 4 6.94 3.09 -53.47
CA ILE A 4 6.09 2.39 -52.50
C ILE A 4 6.78 2.20 -51.14
N MET A 5 8.12 2.05 -51.12
CA MET A 5 8.87 1.84 -49.87
C MET A 5 9.02 3.12 -49.01
N GLY A 6 8.91 4.29 -49.62
CA GLY A 6 9.00 5.57 -48.88
C GLY A 6 7.79 5.84 -48.00
N ASN A 7 6.58 5.49 -48.49
CA ASN A 7 5.34 5.72 -47.78
C ASN A 7 5.12 4.77 -46.59
N LEU A 8 5.63 3.52 -46.68
CA LEU A 8 5.55 2.56 -45.57
C LEU A 8 6.38 3.01 -44.36
N LYS A 9 7.60 3.57 -44.60
CA LYS A 9 8.42 4.10 -43.51
C LYS A 9 7.80 5.34 -42.81
N SER A 10 7.09 6.19 -43.56
CA SER A 10 6.38 7.36 -43.03
C SER A 10 5.19 6.95 -42.21
N GLY A 11 4.38 5.96 -42.66
CA GLY A 11 3.23 5.44 -41.90
C GLY A 11 3.64 4.76 -40.61
N PHE A 12 4.73 4.00 -40.61
CA PHE A 12 5.23 3.34 -39.41
C PHE A 12 5.77 4.33 -38.36
N LYS A 13 6.47 5.38 -38.80
CA LYS A 13 6.88 6.48 -37.88
C LYS A 13 5.71 7.22 -37.28
N LYS A 14 4.66 7.51 -38.05
CA LYS A 14 3.43 8.13 -37.53
C LYS A 14 2.71 7.22 -36.54
N LEU A 15 2.66 5.92 -36.81
CA LEU A 15 2.03 4.93 -35.91
C LEU A 15 2.78 4.88 -34.56
N ILE A 16 4.11 4.80 -34.58
CA ILE A 16 4.93 4.82 -33.37
C ILE A 16 4.77 6.14 -32.61
N LEU A 17 4.77 7.29 -33.30
CA LEU A 17 4.60 8.58 -32.67
C LEU A 17 3.21 8.70 -32.02
N THR A 18 2.16 8.23 -32.68
CA THR A 18 0.79 8.21 -32.12
C THR A 18 0.72 7.30 -30.90
N LEU A 19 1.38 6.13 -30.94
CA LEU A 19 1.43 5.19 -29.82
C LEU A 19 2.17 5.79 -28.61
N VAL A 20 3.28 6.50 -28.83
CA VAL A 20 4.03 7.18 -27.78
C VAL A 20 3.19 8.33 -27.17
N ILE A 21 2.52 9.11 -28.00
CA ILE A 21 1.68 10.22 -27.54
C ILE A 21 0.46 9.71 -26.73
N THR A 22 -0.18 8.62 -27.18
CA THR A 22 -1.26 7.99 -26.39
C THR A 22 -0.78 7.45 -25.04
N PHE A 23 0.43 6.90 -24.97
CA PHE A 23 1.00 6.43 -23.71
C PHE A 23 1.37 7.58 -22.75
N THR A 24 1.79 8.72 -23.26
CA THR A 24 2.14 9.88 -22.41
C THR A 24 0.93 10.67 -21.92
N LEU A 25 -0.24 10.50 -22.55
CA LEU A 25 -1.49 11.16 -22.15
C LEU A 25 -2.33 10.32 -21.16
N THR A 26 -1.97 9.05 -20.93
CA THR A 26 -2.59 8.27 -19.86
C THR A 26 -2.17 8.86 -18.52
N SER A 27 -3.12 9.39 -17.78
CA SER A 27 -2.88 9.94 -16.43
C SER A 27 -2.21 8.86 -15.56
N CYS A 28 -1.38 9.26 -14.61
CA CYS A 28 -0.74 8.34 -13.65
C CYS A 28 -1.74 7.35 -13.03
N ASN A 29 -3.01 7.77 -12.85
CA ASN A 29 -4.08 6.91 -12.36
C ASN A 29 -4.41 5.73 -13.29
N GLU A 30 -4.36 5.91 -14.60
CA GLU A 30 -4.61 4.82 -15.55
C GLU A 30 -3.43 3.83 -15.60
N ILE A 31 -2.20 4.33 -15.44
CA ILE A 31 -1.02 3.48 -15.33
C ILE A 31 -1.07 2.66 -14.04
N ILE A 32 -1.47 3.28 -12.92
CA ILE A 32 -1.63 2.58 -11.63
C ILE A 32 -2.74 1.54 -11.71
N LYS A 33 -3.88 1.84 -12.35
CA LYS A 33 -4.93 0.85 -12.61
C LYS A 33 -4.43 -0.30 -13.46
N ALA A 34 -3.67 -0.02 -14.53
CA ALA A 34 -3.06 -1.05 -15.36
C ALA A 34 -2.05 -1.90 -14.58
N ILE A 35 -1.22 -1.30 -13.74
CA ILE A 35 -0.28 -1.99 -12.85
C ILE A 35 -1.02 -2.90 -11.87
N ASN A 36 -2.12 -2.43 -11.27
CA ASN A 36 -2.95 -3.24 -10.38
C ASN A 36 -3.65 -4.39 -11.11
N ILE A 37 -4.14 -4.17 -12.34
CA ILE A 37 -4.75 -5.21 -13.19
C ILE A 37 -3.70 -6.24 -13.61
N LEU A 38 -2.45 -5.83 -13.86
CA LEU A 38 -1.35 -6.72 -14.23
C LEU A 38 -0.79 -7.52 -13.03
N GLY A 39 -1.32 -7.32 -11.82
CA GLY A 39 -0.93 -8.06 -10.63
C GLY A 39 0.43 -7.65 -10.05
N ILE A 40 0.93 -6.46 -10.39
CA ILE A 40 2.17 -5.92 -9.81
C ILE A 40 1.87 -5.55 -8.36
N ILE A 41 2.60 -6.16 -7.44
CA ILE A 41 2.51 -5.85 -6.00
C ILE A 41 3.11 -4.45 -5.80
N PRO A 42 2.45 -3.55 -5.06
CA PRO A 42 3.03 -2.26 -4.70
C PRO A 42 4.30 -2.45 -3.86
N PRO A 43 5.17 -1.45 -3.79
CA PRO A 43 6.42 -1.54 -3.05
C PRO A 43 6.17 -1.85 -1.57
N ARG A 44 7.08 -2.63 -0.98
CA ARG A 44 7.09 -2.92 0.45
C ARG A 44 7.95 -1.87 1.16
N GLU A 45 7.39 -1.23 2.17
CA GLU A 45 8.09 -0.26 3.05
C GLU A 45 8.91 -1.01 4.12
N ALA A 46 9.94 -1.74 3.66
CA ALA A 46 10.78 -2.54 4.56
C ALA A 46 11.58 -1.68 5.56
N GLU A 47 11.87 -0.42 5.23
CA GLU A 47 12.56 0.49 6.14
C GLU A 47 11.70 0.82 7.36
N LEU A 48 10.39 0.94 7.19
CA LEU A 48 9.44 1.13 8.29
C LEU A 48 9.51 -0.04 9.29
N GLU A 49 9.63 -1.27 8.81
CA GLU A 49 9.71 -2.45 9.67
C GLU A 49 10.95 -2.37 10.59
N LEU A 50 12.09 -1.94 10.04
CA LEU A 50 13.33 -1.73 10.81
C LEU A 50 13.22 -0.55 11.79
N GLN A 51 12.47 0.48 11.44
CA GLN A 51 12.25 1.63 12.34
C GLN A 51 11.37 1.25 13.52
N LEU A 52 10.33 0.44 13.30
CA LEU A 52 9.44 -0.04 14.37
C LEU A 52 10.20 -0.84 15.43
N GLU A 53 11.20 -1.64 15.04
CA GLU A 53 12.06 -2.36 15.98
C GLU A 53 12.81 -1.41 16.94
N ARG A 54 13.08 -0.17 16.50
CA ARG A 54 13.89 0.85 17.20
C ARG A 54 13.07 1.93 17.88
N LEU A 55 11.74 1.89 17.77
CA LEU A 55 10.88 2.90 18.37
C LEU A 55 11.07 2.99 19.87
N ALA A 56 11.15 4.23 20.35
CA ALA A 56 11.21 4.52 21.77
C ALA A 56 9.89 4.18 22.46
N ILE A 57 9.96 3.41 23.53
CA ILE A 57 8.82 3.04 24.35
C ILE A 57 8.29 4.28 25.09
N GLY A 58 6.98 4.49 25.03
CA GLY A 58 6.32 5.59 25.72
C GLY A 58 6.34 6.94 24.98
N GLU A 59 6.96 7.00 23.79
CA GLU A 59 6.92 8.21 22.95
C GLU A 59 5.85 8.09 21.86
N PRO A 60 4.99 9.11 21.69
CA PRO A 60 4.02 9.10 20.62
C PRO A 60 4.69 9.25 19.24
N PHE A 61 4.29 8.42 18.29
CA PHE A 61 4.77 8.44 16.90
C PHE A 61 3.62 8.42 15.90
N SER A 62 3.90 8.74 14.65
CA SER A 62 2.99 8.55 13.51
C SER A 62 3.70 7.75 12.42
N PHE A 63 2.96 6.92 11.70
CA PHE A 63 3.51 6.23 10.54
C PHE A 63 3.93 7.20 9.43
N ALA A 64 3.29 8.37 9.35
CA ALA A 64 3.69 9.44 8.44
C ALA A 64 5.16 9.88 8.62
N ASP A 65 5.69 9.81 9.84
CA ASP A 65 7.06 10.23 10.16
C ASP A 65 8.14 9.31 9.52
N TYR A 66 7.73 8.11 9.09
CA TYR A 66 8.62 7.06 8.55
C TYR A 66 8.37 6.74 7.08
N CYS A 67 7.31 7.27 6.47
CA CYS A 67 6.99 7.06 5.07
C CYS A 67 7.75 8.04 4.19
N LYS A 68 8.23 7.56 3.02
CA LYS A 68 8.93 8.39 2.03
C LYS A 68 7.98 9.15 1.10
N GLU A 69 6.79 8.63 0.94
CA GLU A 69 5.74 9.17 0.08
C GLU A 69 4.59 9.71 0.91
N GLU A 70 3.82 10.63 0.33
CA GLU A 70 2.61 11.14 0.97
C GLU A 70 1.46 10.15 0.77
N TYR A 71 0.93 9.67 1.89
CA TYR A 71 -0.28 8.86 1.95
C TYR A 71 -1.35 9.63 2.73
N ASP A 72 -2.62 9.33 2.50
CA ASP A 72 -3.73 9.94 3.24
C ASP A 72 -4.27 9.02 4.34
N THR A 73 -4.21 7.72 4.10
CA THR A 73 -4.87 6.72 4.94
C THR A 73 -3.96 5.52 5.19
N LEU A 74 -4.02 5.02 6.41
CA LEU A 74 -3.44 3.77 6.84
C LEU A 74 -4.57 2.77 7.10
N PHE A 75 -4.47 1.57 6.51
CA PHE A 75 -5.37 0.46 6.78
C PHE A 75 -4.58 -0.68 7.42
N LEU A 76 -5.04 -1.16 8.56
CA LEU A 76 -4.40 -2.25 9.30
C LEU A 76 -5.15 -3.56 9.09
N VAL A 77 -4.47 -4.55 8.52
CA VAL A 77 -4.90 -5.94 8.49
C VAL A 77 -4.18 -6.67 9.63
N TYR A 78 -4.88 -6.83 10.74
CA TYR A 78 -4.36 -7.48 11.95
C TYR A 78 -4.61 -9.02 11.91
N PRO A 79 -4.01 -9.80 12.82
CA PRO A 79 -4.27 -11.24 12.91
C PRO A 79 -5.77 -11.56 12.98
N TYR A 80 -6.21 -12.53 12.19
CA TYR A 80 -7.62 -12.97 12.08
C TYR A 80 -8.59 -11.89 11.55
N PHE A 81 -8.06 -10.84 10.90
CA PHE A 81 -8.91 -9.82 10.25
C PHE A 81 -9.86 -10.48 9.25
N ASN A 82 -11.14 -10.11 9.33
CA ASN A 82 -12.13 -10.57 8.35
C ASN A 82 -11.96 -9.79 7.03
N THR A 83 -11.32 -10.42 6.05
CA THR A 83 -11.05 -9.87 4.74
C THR A 83 -12.28 -9.81 3.80
N GLU A 84 -13.43 -10.36 4.21
CA GLU A 84 -14.71 -10.22 3.51
C GLU A 84 -15.45 -8.91 3.87
N ARG A 85 -14.82 -8.04 4.67
CA ARG A 85 -15.41 -6.74 5.01
C ARG A 85 -15.46 -5.84 3.78
N ALA A 86 -16.58 -5.15 3.62
CA ALA A 86 -16.85 -4.30 2.45
C ALA A 86 -15.84 -3.17 2.24
N ASP A 87 -15.23 -2.65 3.32
CA ASP A 87 -14.20 -1.63 3.28
C ASP A 87 -12.86 -2.19 2.76
N PHE A 88 -12.48 -3.42 3.12
CA PHE A 88 -11.32 -4.10 2.58
C PHE A 88 -11.52 -4.44 1.08
N GLU A 89 -12.70 -4.95 0.70
CA GLU A 89 -13.02 -5.28 -0.68
C GLU A 89 -13.04 -4.06 -1.61
N ARG A 90 -13.34 -2.87 -1.07
CA ARG A 90 -13.30 -1.60 -1.83
C ARG A 90 -11.91 -1.08 -2.10
N LEU A 91 -10.89 -1.59 -1.43
CA LEU A 91 -9.51 -1.15 -1.66
C LEU A 91 -9.06 -1.55 -3.07
N ARG A 92 -8.53 -0.58 -3.78
CA ARG A 92 -7.93 -0.82 -5.10
C ARG A 92 -6.51 -1.32 -4.92
N MET A 93 -6.34 -2.65 -4.95
CA MET A 93 -5.05 -3.32 -4.85
C MET A 93 -4.98 -4.53 -5.80
N SER A 94 -3.77 -5.04 -6.02
CA SER A 94 -3.57 -6.22 -6.85
C SER A 94 -4.05 -7.50 -6.15
N ASN A 95 -4.50 -8.49 -6.92
CA ASN A 95 -4.87 -9.80 -6.40
C ASN A 95 -3.73 -10.45 -5.61
N SER A 96 -2.48 -10.21 -5.99
CA SER A 96 -1.31 -10.73 -5.30
C SER A 96 -1.17 -10.15 -3.90
N LEU A 97 -1.40 -8.83 -3.73
CA LEU A 97 -1.39 -8.20 -2.42
C LEU A 97 -2.59 -8.63 -1.58
N THR A 98 -3.78 -8.77 -2.18
CA THR A 98 -4.96 -9.33 -1.52
C THR A 98 -4.64 -10.71 -0.94
N ASN A 99 -4.06 -11.61 -1.74
CA ASN A 99 -3.64 -12.94 -1.26
C ASN A 99 -2.59 -12.87 -0.15
N THR A 100 -1.68 -11.89 -0.20
CA THR A 100 -0.70 -11.65 0.88
C THR A 100 -1.40 -11.24 2.17
N CYS A 101 -2.38 -10.34 2.10
CA CYS A 101 -3.18 -9.95 3.26
C CYS A 101 -3.96 -11.14 3.86
N TYR A 102 -4.59 -11.97 3.01
CA TYR A 102 -5.25 -13.19 3.44
C TYR A 102 -4.30 -14.16 4.15
N ALA A 103 -3.14 -14.40 3.55
CA ALA A 103 -2.14 -15.29 4.14
C ALA A 103 -1.66 -14.76 5.50
N ASN A 104 -1.30 -13.46 5.57
CA ASN A 104 -0.77 -12.85 6.79
C ASN A 104 -1.83 -12.81 7.91
N SER A 105 -3.09 -12.50 7.59
CA SER A 105 -4.17 -12.47 8.58
C SER A 105 -4.49 -13.86 9.18
N SER A 106 -4.04 -14.93 8.52
CA SER A 106 -4.18 -16.30 9.05
C SER A 106 -3.13 -16.66 10.11
N PHE A 107 -2.15 -15.79 10.33
CA PHE A 107 -1.11 -15.96 11.35
C PHE A 107 -1.27 -14.93 12.47
N ASP A 108 -1.21 -15.39 13.71
CA ASP A 108 -1.23 -14.54 14.92
C ASP A 108 0.04 -13.70 15.12
N SER A 109 1.06 -13.97 14.32
CA SER A 109 2.38 -13.34 14.41
C SER A 109 2.62 -12.21 13.39
N LEU A 110 1.64 -11.89 12.53
CA LEU A 110 1.82 -10.93 11.46
C LEU A 110 0.64 -9.94 11.38
N SER A 111 0.98 -8.68 11.19
CA SER A 111 0.03 -7.63 10.78
C SER A 111 0.50 -7.02 9.46
N THR A 112 -0.43 -6.60 8.61
CA THR A 112 -0.09 -5.91 7.36
C THR A 112 -0.64 -4.48 7.41
N LEU A 113 0.23 -3.50 7.24
CA LEU A 113 -0.14 -2.10 7.03
C LEU A 113 -0.27 -1.83 5.54
N LEU A 114 -1.38 -1.26 5.13
CA LEU A 114 -1.61 -0.80 3.76
C LEU A 114 -1.62 0.72 3.76
N PHE A 115 -0.74 1.32 2.97
CA PHE A 115 -0.64 2.76 2.78
C PHE A 115 -1.44 3.17 1.54
N ILE A 116 -2.42 4.03 1.74
CA ILE A 116 -3.44 4.35 0.76
C ILE A 116 -3.35 5.82 0.38
N ASN A 117 -3.60 6.11 -0.89
CA ASN A 117 -3.84 7.44 -1.39
C ASN A 117 -4.97 7.38 -2.43
N ASP A 118 -6.01 8.21 -2.26
CA ASP A 118 -7.22 8.21 -3.11
C ASP A 118 -7.87 6.82 -3.24
N GLY A 119 -7.92 6.03 -2.16
CA GLY A 119 -8.49 4.69 -2.13
C GLY A 119 -7.70 3.64 -2.95
N VAL A 120 -6.47 3.95 -3.34
CA VAL A 120 -5.53 3.02 -4.01
C VAL A 120 -4.42 2.66 -3.04
N VAL A 121 -4.17 1.38 -2.86
CA VAL A 121 -3.00 0.92 -2.09
C VAL A 121 -1.73 1.21 -2.88
N LYS A 122 -0.87 2.05 -2.33
CA LYS A 122 0.37 2.52 -2.95
C LYS A 122 1.60 1.77 -2.44
N ALA A 123 1.57 1.37 -1.17
CA ALA A 123 2.64 0.61 -0.53
C ALA A 123 2.06 -0.28 0.58
N TYR A 124 2.88 -1.19 1.09
CA TYR A 124 2.52 -2.01 2.25
C TYR A 124 3.74 -2.33 3.10
N SER A 125 3.50 -2.68 4.37
CA SER A 125 4.50 -3.24 5.29
C SER A 125 3.95 -4.48 5.98
N VAL A 126 4.82 -5.42 6.31
CA VAL A 126 4.47 -6.60 7.11
C VAL A 126 5.20 -6.51 8.45
N ILE A 127 4.43 -6.40 9.51
CA ILE A 127 4.94 -6.21 10.87
C ILE A 127 4.78 -7.52 11.63
N LYS A 128 5.85 -7.96 12.28
CA LYS A 128 5.77 -9.07 13.22
C LYS A 128 5.21 -8.57 14.56
N THR A 129 4.33 -9.32 15.17
CA THR A 129 3.72 -8.95 16.47
C THR A 129 4.76 -8.82 17.59
N VAL A 130 5.91 -9.49 17.47
CA VAL A 130 7.05 -9.33 18.40
C VAL A 130 7.72 -7.95 18.29
N ASP A 131 7.61 -7.30 17.15
CA ASP A 131 8.21 -5.97 16.90
C ASP A 131 7.22 -4.85 17.21
N ALA A 132 5.93 -5.06 16.87
CA ALA A 132 4.84 -4.17 17.22
C ALA A 132 3.51 -4.94 17.18
N ASN A 133 2.88 -5.11 18.33
CA ASN A 133 1.58 -5.76 18.47
C ASN A 133 0.49 -4.70 18.64
N PHE A 134 -0.45 -4.64 17.73
CA PHE A 134 -1.59 -3.71 17.85
C PHE A 134 -2.58 -4.24 18.88
N GLU A 135 -3.06 -3.36 19.78
CA GLU A 135 -4.02 -3.74 20.80
C GLU A 135 -5.33 -4.23 20.16
N PRO A 136 -5.71 -5.52 20.32
CA PRO A 136 -6.85 -6.09 19.61
C PRO A 136 -8.16 -5.35 19.86
N SER A 137 -8.43 -4.95 21.09
CA SER A 137 -9.66 -4.23 21.45
C SER A 137 -9.79 -2.87 20.78
N GLU A 138 -8.67 -2.24 20.41
CA GLU A 138 -8.68 -0.95 19.71
C GLU A 138 -8.81 -1.15 18.19
N VAL A 139 -8.16 -2.18 17.62
CA VAL A 139 -8.12 -2.37 16.16
C VAL A 139 -9.31 -3.14 15.60
N GLU A 140 -10.03 -3.91 16.41
CA GLU A 140 -11.27 -4.57 15.98
C GLU A 140 -12.37 -3.56 15.60
N GLU A 141 -12.39 -2.41 16.27
CA GLU A 141 -13.34 -1.33 16.00
C GLU A 141 -12.78 -0.30 15.02
N HIS A 142 -11.45 -0.03 15.09
CA HIS A 142 -10.80 1.02 14.32
C HIS A 142 -9.52 0.47 13.67
N TYR A 143 -9.58 0.13 12.40
CA TYR A 143 -8.46 -0.39 11.60
C TYR A 143 -8.16 0.49 10.37
N ILE A 144 -8.90 1.56 10.21
CA ILE A 144 -8.69 2.60 9.19
C ILE A 144 -8.36 3.88 9.92
N PHE A 145 -7.18 4.42 9.65
CA PHE A 145 -6.67 5.62 10.32
C PHE A 145 -6.26 6.66 9.29
N PRO A 146 -6.43 7.96 9.58
CA PRO A 146 -5.68 8.98 8.84
C PRO A 146 -4.19 8.73 9.05
N ILE A 147 -3.38 8.97 8.02
CA ILE A 147 -1.92 8.73 8.11
C ILE A 147 -1.26 9.51 9.25
N SER A 148 -1.84 10.64 9.63
CA SER A 148 -1.40 11.49 10.73
C SER A 148 -1.82 10.97 12.12
N GLN A 149 -2.57 9.87 12.21
CA GLN A 149 -2.91 9.26 13.50
C GLN A 149 -1.63 8.98 14.29
N ARG A 150 -1.67 9.37 15.56
CA ARG A 150 -0.58 9.08 16.47
C ARG A 150 -0.84 7.81 17.26
N PHE A 151 0.22 7.11 17.54
CA PHE A 151 0.25 5.88 18.30
C PHE A 151 1.29 5.98 19.41
N ILE A 152 1.20 5.14 20.40
CA ILE A 152 2.19 4.98 21.45
C ILE A 152 2.48 3.50 21.66
N MET A 153 3.74 3.14 21.87
CA MET A 153 4.16 1.78 22.13
C MET A 153 4.52 1.60 23.61
N ASP A 154 3.95 0.59 24.24
CA ASP A 154 4.26 0.24 25.63
C ASP A 154 5.48 -0.68 25.76
N LYS A 155 5.85 -1.03 27.02
CA LYS A 155 6.99 -1.93 27.32
C LYS A 155 6.83 -3.35 26.78
N GLY A 156 5.59 -3.78 26.56
CA GLY A 156 5.26 -5.07 25.95
C GLY A 156 5.29 -5.04 24.43
N ARG A 157 5.68 -3.90 23.84
CA ARG A 157 5.61 -3.61 22.40
C ARG A 157 4.18 -3.62 21.85
N THR A 158 3.20 -3.39 22.71
CA THR A 158 1.82 -3.18 22.28
C THR A 158 1.64 -1.73 21.81
N VAL A 159 1.05 -1.58 20.64
CA VAL A 159 0.75 -0.29 20.00
C VAL A 159 -0.67 0.09 20.31
N HIS A 160 -0.84 1.25 20.91
CA HIS A 160 -2.12 1.84 21.28
C HIS A 160 -2.40 3.09 20.47
N ILE A 161 -3.67 3.39 20.22
CA ILE A 161 -4.11 4.65 19.62
C ILE A 161 -3.85 5.78 20.64
N TYR A 162 -3.11 6.80 20.24
CA TYR A 162 -2.81 7.95 21.09
C TYR A 162 -3.76 9.11 20.78
N ASN A 163 -4.73 9.31 21.66
CA ASN A 163 -5.70 10.40 21.60
C ASN A 163 -5.32 11.46 22.67
N LYS A 164 -4.76 12.58 22.21
CA LYS A 164 -4.47 13.73 23.07
C LYS A 164 -5.08 15.01 22.53
#